data_e5ad9f53748c0571c43721dd61108293
#
_entry.id   e5ad9f53748c0571c43721dd61108293
#
_cell.length_a   1.000
_cell.length_b   1.000
_cell.length_c   1.000
_cell.angle_alpha   90.00
_cell.angle_beta   90.00
_cell.angle_gamma   90.00
#
_symmetry.space_group_name_H-M   'P 1'
#
loop_
_entity.id
_entity.type
_entity.pdbx_description
1 polymer ?
#
loop_
_entity_poly.entity_id
_entity_poly.type
_entity_poly.pdbx_seq_one_letter_code
_entity_poly.pdbx_strand_id
1 'polypeptide(L)'
;MSRSSFALLVALSSTLAAGCAGFGAVYPARPPETPGEAIADPTPAKVVMHLTVTAAGLKSALEENLPQTGEGTFPLLGSERKFTWKRSPANLRFNQGRISLELHVDAVADMPVSTLDIGLDFKILAEPVLNSEYVAKLQSLDVTVSSNDRMVKMADAVAGVLGKMKTEIQGKLEAFSYDLRPMIAAAHERVARPIDLPLGDAHGCAMLKVLGVEAGPTVLADGFEKDLALIIAPSITIPCAEAEISTTLPPLANVATLPSGPFTVSLPIAARYDELARAMTMAFTDGKLYFAKDFPKLYMEKPEVYAAKDQLVLKLHIAGPIDKYGINT
;
A
#
# COMPACT_ATOMS: atom_id res chain seq x y z
N MET A 1 14.73 -32.67 10.56
CA MET A 1 15.82 -32.86 9.59
C MET A 1 15.45 -34.05 8.71
N SER A 2 15.18 -33.79 7.44
CA SER A 2 14.64 -34.79 6.51
C SER A 2 15.73 -35.76 6.02
N ARG A 3 15.37 -37.05 5.93
CA ARG A 3 16.25 -38.14 5.44
C ARG A 3 16.79 -37.91 4.02
N SER A 4 16.22 -36.98 3.25
CA SER A 4 16.64 -36.62 1.89
C SER A 4 17.96 -35.84 1.83
N SER A 5 18.32 -35.10 2.88
CA SER A 5 19.60 -34.34 2.93
C SER A 5 20.82 -35.23 3.14
N PHE A 6 20.62 -36.42 3.71
CA PHE A 6 21.70 -37.36 3.97
C PHE A 6 22.13 -38.15 2.72
N ALA A 7 21.16 -38.39 1.82
CA ALA A 7 21.42 -39.12 0.58
C ALA A 7 22.25 -38.30 -0.44
N LEU A 8 22.10 -36.97 -0.43
CA LEU A 8 22.87 -36.09 -1.30
C LEU A 8 24.34 -35.96 -0.88
N LEU A 9 24.58 -35.96 0.42
CA LEU A 9 25.94 -35.89 0.98
C LEU A 9 26.72 -37.21 0.74
N VAL A 10 26.04 -38.34 0.78
CA VAL A 10 26.67 -39.66 0.51
C VAL A 10 27.00 -39.86 -0.96
N ALA A 11 26.15 -39.30 -1.87
CA ALA A 11 26.44 -39.36 -3.30
C ALA A 11 27.62 -38.48 -3.73
N LEU A 12 27.80 -37.31 -3.05
CA LEU A 12 29.00 -36.48 -3.29
C LEU A 12 30.29 -37.11 -2.76
N SER A 13 30.23 -37.85 -1.67
CA SER A 13 31.40 -38.50 -1.07
C SER A 13 31.88 -39.72 -1.88
N SER A 14 31.00 -40.41 -2.58
CA SER A 14 31.38 -41.57 -3.39
C SER A 14 32.05 -41.21 -4.73
N THR A 15 31.80 -40.01 -5.28
CA THR A 15 32.51 -39.54 -6.48
C THR A 15 33.91 -39.00 -6.17
N LEU A 16 34.15 -38.54 -4.94
CA LEU A 16 35.49 -38.11 -4.49
C LEU A 16 36.44 -39.26 -4.19
N ALA A 17 35.95 -40.45 -3.88
CA ALA A 17 36.76 -41.61 -3.56
C ALA A 17 37.33 -42.35 -4.78
N ALA A 18 36.74 -42.16 -5.97
CA ALA A 18 37.19 -42.79 -7.22
C ALA A 18 38.39 -42.07 -7.89
N GLY A 19 38.76 -40.88 -7.43
CA GLY A 19 39.86 -40.08 -8.00
C GLY A 19 41.24 -40.27 -7.38
N CYS A 20 41.40 -41.10 -6.37
CA CYS A 20 42.65 -41.21 -5.60
C CYS A 20 43.68 -42.22 -6.15
N ALA A 21 43.55 -42.71 -7.36
CA ALA A 21 44.51 -43.59 -7.99
C ALA A 21 45.38 -42.87 -9.02
N GLY A 22 46.37 -42.14 -8.53
CA GLY A 22 47.57 -41.82 -9.32
C GLY A 22 47.48 -40.71 -10.35
N PHE A 23 48.48 -39.86 -10.30
CA PHE A 23 48.91 -38.89 -11.31
C PHE A 23 48.26 -37.50 -11.26
N GLY A 24 49.06 -36.58 -10.72
CA GLY A 24 48.94 -35.14 -11.01
C GLY A 24 47.61 -34.51 -10.65
N ALA A 25 47.61 -33.36 -10.06
CA ALA A 25 46.39 -32.63 -9.77
C ALA A 25 45.53 -32.48 -11.05
N VAL A 26 44.51 -33.35 -11.22
CA VAL A 26 43.53 -33.20 -12.28
C VAL A 26 42.53 -32.14 -11.81
N TYR A 27 42.86 -30.90 -12.05
CA TYR A 27 41.88 -29.85 -11.92
C TYR A 27 40.89 -30.03 -13.11
N PRO A 28 39.60 -30.22 -12.83
CA PRO A 28 38.62 -30.15 -13.90
C PRO A 28 38.78 -28.78 -14.59
N ALA A 29 38.79 -28.79 -15.92
CA ALA A 29 38.91 -27.55 -16.67
C ALA A 29 37.90 -26.54 -16.14
N ARG A 30 38.39 -25.33 -15.80
CA ARG A 30 37.52 -24.26 -15.33
C ARG A 30 36.47 -23.99 -16.44
N PRO A 31 35.15 -24.08 -16.14
CA PRO A 31 34.14 -23.68 -17.10
C PRO A 31 34.40 -22.22 -17.53
N PRO A 32 34.30 -21.89 -18.81
CA PRO A 32 34.48 -20.52 -19.27
C PRO A 32 33.43 -19.62 -18.62
N GLU A 33 33.86 -18.45 -18.19
CA GLU A 33 32.98 -17.40 -17.67
C GLU A 33 32.14 -16.86 -18.82
N THR A 34 30.87 -17.13 -18.82
CA THR A 34 29.91 -16.70 -19.84
C THR A 34 28.64 -16.19 -19.18
N PRO A 35 28.14 -15.02 -19.60
CA PRO A 35 26.87 -14.50 -19.05
C PRO A 35 25.74 -15.47 -19.38
N GLY A 36 24.84 -15.66 -18.41
CA GLY A 36 23.56 -16.36 -18.62
C GLY A 36 22.57 -15.53 -19.42
N GLU A 37 21.46 -16.13 -19.78
CA GLU A 37 20.33 -15.39 -20.35
C GLU A 37 19.71 -14.46 -19.33
N ALA A 38 19.20 -13.30 -19.79
CA ALA A 38 18.48 -12.37 -18.92
C ALA A 38 17.19 -13.03 -18.42
N ILE A 39 17.01 -13.03 -17.11
CA ILE A 39 15.76 -13.53 -16.50
C ILE A 39 14.70 -12.44 -16.68
N ALA A 40 13.54 -12.81 -17.22
CA ALA A 40 12.43 -11.90 -17.36
C ALA A 40 11.95 -11.41 -15.97
N ASP A 41 11.57 -10.14 -15.90
CA ASP A 41 10.99 -9.58 -14.68
C ASP A 41 9.73 -10.36 -14.27
N PRO A 42 9.58 -10.71 -13.00
CA PRO A 42 8.40 -11.43 -12.54
C PRO A 42 7.15 -10.56 -12.67
N THR A 43 6.01 -11.21 -12.87
CA THR A 43 4.71 -10.52 -12.84
C THR A 43 4.50 -9.83 -11.50
N PRO A 44 4.12 -8.54 -11.49
CA PRO A 44 3.83 -7.83 -10.26
C PRO A 44 2.76 -8.52 -9.42
N ALA A 45 2.92 -8.50 -8.11
CA ALA A 45 1.95 -9.04 -7.18
C ALA A 45 0.84 -8.02 -6.88
N LYS A 46 -0.40 -8.51 -6.66
CA LYS A 46 -1.51 -7.70 -6.16
C LYS A 46 -1.78 -8.06 -4.70
N VAL A 47 -1.64 -7.09 -3.80
CA VAL A 47 -1.92 -7.24 -2.37
C VAL A 47 -3.17 -6.46 -2.03
N VAL A 48 -4.23 -7.15 -1.65
CA VAL A 48 -5.52 -6.54 -1.30
C VAL A 48 -5.51 -6.13 0.18
N MET A 49 -5.89 -4.88 0.43
CA MET A 49 -6.05 -4.30 1.76
C MET A 49 -7.49 -3.84 1.92
N HIS A 50 -8.06 -4.04 3.10
CA HIS A 50 -9.38 -3.56 3.45
C HIS A 50 -9.27 -2.23 4.21
N LEU A 51 -9.93 -1.20 3.67
CA LEU A 51 -10.04 0.12 4.29
C LEU A 51 -11.43 0.28 4.89
N THR A 52 -11.47 0.57 6.18
CA THR A 52 -12.73 0.88 6.88
C THR A 52 -12.66 2.29 7.48
N VAL A 53 -13.66 3.11 7.17
CA VAL A 53 -13.91 4.38 7.84
C VAL A 53 -15.19 4.26 8.64
N THR A 54 -15.10 4.35 9.96
CA THR A 54 -16.27 4.20 10.83
C THR A 54 -17.25 5.34 10.65
N ALA A 55 -18.54 5.08 10.94
CA ALA A 55 -19.60 6.11 10.95
C ALA A 55 -19.24 7.30 11.86
N ALA A 56 -18.62 7.03 13.01
CA ALA A 56 -18.17 8.07 13.93
C ALA A 56 -17.08 8.96 13.32
N GLY A 57 -16.08 8.37 12.67
CA GLY A 57 -15.01 9.12 12.00
C GLY A 57 -15.54 9.98 10.84
N LEU A 58 -16.44 9.42 10.02
CA LEU A 58 -17.06 10.17 8.93
C LEU A 58 -17.95 11.30 9.47
N LYS A 59 -18.70 11.04 10.54
CA LYS A 59 -19.50 12.08 11.21
C LYS A 59 -18.62 13.22 11.71
N SER A 60 -17.52 12.93 12.38
CA SER A 60 -16.58 13.95 12.86
C SER A 60 -16.07 14.83 11.72
N ALA A 61 -15.62 14.21 10.62
CA ALA A 61 -15.15 14.92 9.45
C ALA A 61 -16.22 15.81 8.81
N LEU A 62 -17.47 15.36 8.78
CA LEU A 62 -18.59 16.16 8.30
C LEU A 62 -18.90 17.34 9.24
N GLU A 63 -18.92 17.11 10.57
CA GLU A 63 -19.17 18.15 11.55
C GLU A 63 -18.12 19.27 11.52
N GLU A 64 -16.86 18.94 11.25
CA GLU A 64 -15.76 19.91 11.12
C GLU A 64 -15.89 20.78 9.85
N ASN A 65 -16.50 20.23 8.78
CA ASN A 65 -16.58 20.90 7.50
C ASN A 65 -17.94 21.57 7.20
N LEU A 66 -18.99 21.20 7.92
CA LEU A 66 -20.30 21.81 7.77
C LEU A 66 -20.48 22.92 8.83
N PRO A 67 -20.78 24.18 8.42
CA PRO A 67 -20.99 25.27 9.38
C PRO A 67 -22.19 24.95 10.29
N GLN A 68 -22.06 25.30 11.57
CA GLN A 68 -23.12 25.11 12.57
C GLN A 68 -24.13 26.26 12.58
N THR A 69 -23.72 27.43 12.11
CA THR A 69 -24.54 28.64 12.04
C THR A 69 -24.26 29.35 10.73
N GLY A 70 -25.20 30.18 10.30
CA GLY A 70 -25.02 31.03 9.12
C GLY A 70 -26.07 32.12 9.06
N GLU A 71 -25.93 32.98 8.06
CA GLU A 71 -26.85 34.07 7.77
C GLU A 71 -27.05 34.19 6.26
N GLY A 72 -28.16 34.78 5.85
CA GLY A 72 -28.44 35.00 4.46
C GLY A 72 -29.50 36.04 4.27
N THR A 73 -29.89 36.30 2.99
CA THR A 73 -30.99 37.16 2.63
C THR A 73 -31.97 36.44 1.71
N PHE A 74 -33.22 36.84 1.78
CA PHE A 74 -34.29 36.35 0.89
C PHE A 74 -35.20 37.50 0.47
N PRO A 75 -35.76 37.47 -0.74
CA PRO A 75 -36.69 38.49 -1.20
C PRO A 75 -38.07 38.31 -0.59
N LEU A 76 -38.61 39.38 -0.01
CA LEU A 76 -39.97 39.41 0.50
C LEU A 76 -40.62 40.76 0.19
N LEU A 77 -41.76 40.76 -0.53
CA LEU A 77 -42.53 41.95 -0.91
C LEU A 77 -41.68 43.04 -1.56
N GLY A 78 -40.72 42.63 -2.43
CA GLY A 78 -39.87 43.57 -3.16
C GLY A 78 -38.68 44.12 -2.35
N SER A 79 -38.43 43.62 -1.14
CA SER A 79 -37.30 43.99 -0.26
C SER A 79 -36.49 42.78 0.13
N GLU A 80 -35.16 42.92 0.21
CA GLU A 80 -34.30 41.92 0.77
C GLU A 80 -34.43 41.89 2.29
N ARG A 81 -34.64 40.69 2.86
CA ARG A 81 -34.75 40.45 4.30
C ARG A 81 -33.65 39.52 4.75
N LYS A 82 -33.22 39.70 5.99
CA LYS A 82 -32.18 38.85 6.59
C LYS A 82 -32.78 37.63 7.27
N PHE A 83 -32.05 36.57 7.30
CA PHE A 83 -32.28 35.43 8.19
C PHE A 83 -30.97 34.92 8.76
N THR A 84 -31.06 34.36 9.94
CA THR A 84 -29.97 33.62 10.57
C THR A 84 -30.43 32.19 10.82
N TRP A 85 -29.49 31.28 10.88
CA TRP A 85 -29.82 29.88 11.16
C TRP A 85 -28.76 29.20 12.03
N LYS A 86 -29.19 28.17 12.77
CA LYS A 86 -28.35 27.31 13.56
C LYS A 86 -28.82 25.87 13.34
N ARG A 87 -27.89 24.96 13.08
CA ARG A 87 -28.20 23.53 12.95
C ARG A 87 -27.87 22.73 14.19
N SER A 88 -28.59 21.63 14.40
CA SER A 88 -28.20 20.56 15.29
C SER A 88 -27.02 19.74 14.74
N PRO A 89 -26.36 18.94 15.60
CA PRO A 89 -25.40 17.93 15.11
C PRO A 89 -26.06 16.98 14.09
N ALA A 90 -25.30 16.67 13.06
CA ALA A 90 -25.77 15.78 12.00
C ALA A 90 -25.95 14.34 12.52
N ASN A 91 -27.04 13.69 12.12
CA ASN A 91 -27.26 12.26 12.30
C ASN A 91 -26.93 11.55 10.98
N LEU A 92 -25.88 10.72 11.01
CA LEU A 92 -25.38 10.00 9.85
C LEU A 92 -25.82 8.54 9.93
N ARG A 93 -26.39 8.05 8.83
CA ARG A 93 -26.76 6.63 8.67
C ARG A 93 -26.34 6.15 7.28
N PHE A 94 -26.14 4.85 7.17
CA PHE A 94 -25.91 4.17 5.90
C PHE A 94 -27.19 3.47 5.47
N ASN A 95 -27.60 3.67 4.23
CA ASN A 95 -28.79 3.07 3.69
C ASN A 95 -28.62 2.76 2.20
N GLN A 96 -28.75 1.48 1.83
CA GLN A 96 -28.76 0.98 0.45
C GLN A 96 -27.60 1.52 -0.42
N GLY A 97 -26.39 1.52 0.11
CA GLY A 97 -25.21 2.02 -0.60
C GLY A 97 -25.09 3.54 -0.65
N ARG A 98 -25.90 4.28 0.12
CA ARG A 98 -25.88 5.74 0.24
C ARG A 98 -25.67 6.16 1.69
N ILE A 99 -25.05 7.31 1.85
CA ILE A 99 -24.99 8.02 3.12
C ILE A 99 -26.28 8.82 3.25
N SER A 100 -27.02 8.61 4.35
CA SER A 100 -28.17 9.43 4.76
C SER A 100 -27.73 10.36 5.88
N LEU A 101 -27.78 11.65 5.64
CA LEU A 101 -27.50 12.70 6.60
C LEU A 101 -28.80 13.40 6.98
N GLU A 102 -29.14 13.39 8.25
CA GLU A 102 -30.31 14.07 8.79
C GLU A 102 -29.85 15.15 9.74
N LEU A 103 -30.34 16.38 9.58
CA LEU A 103 -30.05 17.51 10.45
C LEU A 103 -31.27 18.39 10.58
N HIS A 104 -31.43 18.93 11.79
CA HIS A 104 -32.44 19.92 12.11
C HIS A 104 -31.80 21.32 12.10
N VAL A 105 -32.51 22.27 11.52
CA VAL A 105 -32.07 23.66 11.42
C VAL A 105 -33.17 24.57 11.95
N ASP A 106 -32.82 25.36 12.96
CA ASP A 106 -33.62 26.48 13.43
C ASP A 106 -33.19 27.74 12.69
N ALA A 107 -34.10 28.36 11.98
CA ALA A 107 -33.86 29.63 11.28
C ALA A 107 -34.76 30.72 11.86
N VAL A 108 -34.24 31.92 11.93
CA VAL A 108 -34.96 33.13 12.34
C VAL A 108 -34.93 34.13 11.19
N ALA A 109 -36.07 34.42 10.65
CA ALA A 109 -36.20 35.34 9.52
C ALA A 109 -36.80 36.68 9.96
N ASP A 110 -36.21 37.79 9.46
CA ASP A 110 -36.73 39.14 9.69
C ASP A 110 -37.95 39.41 8.80
N MET A 111 -39.08 39.67 9.42
CA MET A 111 -40.33 40.04 8.79
C MET A 111 -40.60 41.53 8.99
N PRO A 112 -41.48 42.16 8.22
CA PRO A 112 -41.74 43.63 8.29
C PRO A 112 -42.16 44.14 9.67
N VAL A 113 -42.78 43.26 10.50
CA VAL A 113 -43.38 43.70 11.79
C VAL A 113 -42.88 42.81 12.96
N SER A 114 -42.23 41.67 12.70
CA SER A 114 -41.82 40.70 13.69
C SER A 114 -40.68 39.84 13.15
N THR A 115 -40.21 38.89 13.95
CA THR A 115 -39.36 37.78 13.47
C THR A 115 -40.21 36.52 13.30
N LEU A 116 -39.76 35.61 12.44
CA LEU A 116 -40.41 34.33 12.19
C LEU A 116 -39.40 33.22 12.49
N ASP A 117 -39.72 32.37 13.46
CA ASP A 117 -38.95 31.17 13.78
C ASP A 117 -39.40 30.01 12.86
N ILE A 118 -38.46 29.35 12.25
CA ILE A 118 -38.68 28.29 11.26
C ILE A 118 -37.87 27.09 11.59
N GLY A 119 -38.51 25.98 12.00
CA GLY A 119 -37.87 24.68 12.18
C GLY A 119 -37.88 23.87 10.89
N LEU A 120 -36.71 23.40 10.46
CA LEU A 120 -36.52 22.67 9.21
C LEU A 120 -35.79 21.39 9.45
N ASP A 121 -36.31 20.29 8.89
CA ASP A 121 -35.65 19.01 8.88
C ASP A 121 -35.09 18.72 7.48
N PHE A 122 -33.79 18.59 7.40
CA PHE A 122 -33.08 18.22 6.18
C PHE A 122 -32.76 16.73 6.19
N LYS A 123 -33.11 16.05 5.11
CA LYS A 123 -32.66 14.70 4.81
C LYS A 123 -31.92 14.72 3.49
N ILE A 124 -30.65 14.33 3.56
CA ILE A 124 -29.72 14.36 2.44
C ILE A 124 -29.25 12.93 2.19
N LEU A 125 -29.41 12.48 0.95
CA LEU A 125 -28.86 11.21 0.47
C LEU A 125 -27.70 11.52 -0.46
N ALA A 126 -26.56 10.87 -0.27
CA ALA A 126 -25.35 11.07 -1.05
C ALA A 126 -24.60 9.76 -1.29
N GLU A 127 -23.90 9.69 -2.41
CA GLU A 127 -23.00 8.58 -2.72
C GLU A 127 -21.54 9.03 -2.48
N PRO A 128 -20.78 8.38 -1.59
CA PRO A 128 -19.37 8.68 -1.44
C PRO A 128 -18.58 8.05 -2.59
N VAL A 129 -17.73 8.83 -3.22
CA VAL A 129 -16.87 8.40 -4.34
C VAL A 129 -15.44 8.79 -4.05
N LEU A 130 -14.53 7.88 -4.35
CA LEU A 130 -13.10 8.13 -4.33
C LEU A 130 -12.62 8.25 -5.78
N ASN A 131 -12.06 9.40 -6.15
CA ASN A 131 -11.58 9.62 -7.51
C ASN A 131 -10.14 9.12 -7.71
N SER A 132 -9.66 9.19 -8.95
CA SER A 132 -8.30 8.75 -9.32
C SER A 132 -7.16 9.52 -8.63
N GLU A 133 -7.46 10.68 -8.05
CA GLU A 133 -6.50 11.53 -7.33
C GLU A 133 -6.56 11.32 -5.81
N TYR A 134 -7.21 10.28 -5.33
CA TYR A 134 -7.40 9.97 -3.90
C TYR A 134 -8.20 11.02 -3.14
N VAL A 135 -9.09 11.73 -3.83
CA VAL A 135 -10.00 12.69 -3.21
C VAL A 135 -11.38 12.06 -3.07
N ALA A 136 -11.85 11.93 -1.84
CA ALA A 136 -13.21 11.49 -1.54
C ALA A 136 -14.18 12.68 -1.69
N LYS A 137 -15.30 12.45 -2.39
CA LYS A 137 -16.35 13.43 -2.65
C LYS A 137 -17.73 12.81 -2.45
N LEU A 138 -18.72 13.66 -2.26
CA LEU A 138 -20.12 13.25 -2.27
C LEU A 138 -20.71 13.54 -3.65
N GLN A 139 -21.38 12.54 -4.23
CA GLN A 139 -22.08 12.65 -5.51
C GLN A 139 -23.53 12.24 -5.36
N SER A 140 -24.33 12.44 -6.41
CA SER A 140 -25.75 12.05 -6.46
C SER A 140 -26.55 12.59 -5.25
N LEU A 141 -26.33 13.89 -4.94
CA LEU A 141 -26.96 14.55 -3.80
C LEU A 141 -28.48 14.70 -4.04
N ASP A 142 -29.27 14.12 -3.14
CA ASP A 142 -30.71 14.33 -3.07
C ASP A 142 -31.04 14.99 -1.73
N VAL A 143 -31.47 16.25 -1.79
CA VAL A 143 -31.75 17.09 -0.61
C VAL A 143 -33.25 17.28 -0.48
N THR A 144 -33.85 16.63 0.50
CA THR A 144 -35.25 16.83 0.89
C THR A 144 -35.33 17.70 2.14
N VAL A 145 -36.21 18.66 2.13
CA VAL A 145 -36.46 19.59 3.24
C VAL A 145 -37.91 19.48 3.63
N SER A 146 -38.17 19.32 4.92
CA SER A 146 -39.52 19.31 5.49
C SER A 146 -39.60 20.26 6.68
N SER A 147 -40.80 20.77 6.95
CA SER A 147 -41.08 21.54 8.16
C SER A 147 -42.35 20.98 8.80
N ASN A 148 -42.30 20.88 10.11
CA ASN A 148 -43.47 20.44 10.91
C ASN A 148 -44.40 21.61 11.24
N ASP A 149 -43.97 22.85 11.02
CA ASP A 149 -44.73 24.02 11.32
C ASP A 149 -45.84 24.27 10.25
N ARG A 150 -47.10 24.29 10.69
CA ARG A 150 -48.25 24.53 9.78
C ARG A 150 -48.23 25.91 9.18
N MET A 151 -47.72 26.91 9.87
CA MET A 151 -47.62 28.29 9.36
C MET A 151 -46.59 28.39 8.23
N VAL A 152 -45.51 27.62 8.31
CA VAL A 152 -44.44 27.56 7.30
C VAL A 152 -44.93 27.00 5.96
N LYS A 153 -45.96 26.16 5.96
CA LYS A 153 -46.53 25.61 4.72
C LYS A 153 -47.37 26.57 3.92
N MET A 154 -47.69 27.75 4.46
CA MET A 154 -48.64 28.66 3.86
C MET A 154 -48.05 30.00 3.38
N ALA A 155 -46.80 30.29 3.62
CA ALA A 155 -46.22 31.58 3.28
C ALA A 155 -45.16 31.50 2.17
N ASP A 156 -45.34 32.26 1.07
CA ASP A 156 -44.33 32.43 -0.02
C ASP A 156 -42.99 32.91 0.50
N ALA A 157 -42.97 33.65 1.61
CA ALA A 157 -41.75 34.09 2.28
C ALA A 157 -40.86 32.92 2.77
N VAL A 158 -41.49 31.88 3.28
CA VAL A 158 -40.79 30.70 3.78
C VAL A 158 -40.23 29.86 2.64
N ALA A 159 -40.93 29.81 1.49
CA ALA A 159 -40.41 29.15 0.30
C ALA A 159 -39.09 29.77 -0.19
N GLY A 160 -38.92 31.09 -0.05
CA GLY A 160 -37.68 31.80 -0.37
C GLY A 160 -36.52 31.42 0.57
N VAL A 161 -36.76 31.36 1.89
CA VAL A 161 -35.74 30.94 2.89
C VAL A 161 -35.37 29.46 2.66
N LEU A 162 -36.33 28.57 2.49
CA LEU A 162 -36.13 27.15 2.21
C LEU A 162 -35.30 26.93 0.97
N GLY A 163 -35.63 27.62 -0.13
CA GLY A 163 -34.87 27.51 -1.38
C GLY A 163 -33.42 27.95 -1.23
N LYS A 164 -33.16 29.06 -0.54
CA LYS A 164 -31.81 29.57 -0.28
C LYS A 164 -31.03 28.60 0.60
N MET A 165 -31.59 28.15 1.71
CA MET A 165 -30.93 27.19 2.61
C MET A 165 -30.65 25.85 1.94
N LYS A 166 -31.62 25.32 1.16
CA LYS A 166 -31.38 24.10 0.39
C LYS A 166 -30.21 24.27 -0.56
N THR A 167 -30.17 25.38 -1.32
CA THR A 167 -29.09 25.66 -2.26
C THR A 167 -27.74 25.82 -1.55
N GLU A 168 -27.73 26.49 -0.40
CA GLU A 168 -26.50 26.70 0.38
C GLU A 168 -25.96 25.37 0.93
N ILE A 169 -26.79 24.57 1.58
CA ILE A 169 -26.40 23.25 2.12
C ILE A 169 -25.96 22.32 0.98
N GLN A 170 -26.73 22.29 -0.12
CA GLN A 170 -26.36 21.49 -1.28
C GLN A 170 -25.02 21.93 -1.85
N GLY A 171 -24.80 23.22 -2.05
CA GLY A 171 -23.53 23.76 -2.55
C GLY A 171 -22.34 23.45 -1.63
N LYS A 172 -22.55 23.50 -0.30
CA LYS A 172 -21.49 23.11 0.67
C LYS A 172 -21.16 21.62 0.60
N LEU A 173 -22.16 20.77 0.42
CA LEU A 173 -21.98 19.33 0.30
C LEU A 173 -21.35 18.93 -1.06
N GLU A 174 -21.74 19.60 -2.15
CA GLU A 174 -21.13 19.43 -3.46
C GLU A 174 -19.64 19.85 -3.46
N ALA A 175 -19.32 20.90 -2.71
CA ALA A 175 -17.97 21.38 -2.52
C ALA A 175 -17.17 20.53 -1.50
N PHE A 176 -17.85 19.67 -0.73
CA PHE A 176 -17.16 18.82 0.24
C PHE A 176 -16.20 17.87 -0.47
N SER A 177 -14.96 17.91 -0.03
CA SER A 177 -13.92 17.02 -0.49
C SER A 177 -12.98 16.69 0.66
N TYR A 178 -12.58 15.43 0.74
CA TYR A 178 -11.59 14.97 1.71
C TYR A 178 -10.38 14.42 0.96
N ASP A 179 -9.26 15.09 1.09
CA ASP A 179 -8.03 14.73 0.40
C ASP A 179 -7.24 13.67 1.18
N LEU A 180 -7.21 12.45 0.65
CA LEU A 180 -6.47 11.33 1.21
C LEU A 180 -5.01 11.29 0.76
N ARG A 181 -4.61 12.09 -0.24
CA ARG A 181 -3.25 12.08 -0.81
C ARG A 181 -2.13 12.23 0.23
N PRO A 182 -2.20 13.17 1.20
CA PRO A 182 -1.11 13.33 2.14
C PRO A 182 -0.85 12.09 2.99
N MET A 183 -1.92 11.41 3.40
CA MET A 183 -1.84 10.18 4.19
C MET A 183 -1.27 9.03 3.36
N ILE A 184 -1.76 8.86 2.14
CA ILE A 184 -1.34 7.78 1.24
C ILE A 184 0.09 8.04 0.75
N ALA A 185 0.46 9.28 0.44
CA ALA A 185 1.82 9.65 0.06
C ALA A 185 2.83 9.35 1.18
N ALA A 186 2.51 9.67 2.43
CA ALA A 186 3.36 9.35 3.57
C ALA A 186 3.53 7.83 3.77
N ALA A 187 2.48 7.05 3.55
CA ALA A 187 2.55 5.59 3.58
C ALA A 187 3.39 5.04 2.41
N HIS A 188 3.16 5.55 1.20
CA HIS A 188 3.92 5.19 0.00
C HIS A 188 5.42 5.47 0.17
N GLU A 189 5.79 6.66 0.64
CA GLU A 189 7.18 7.02 0.89
C GLU A 189 7.87 6.06 1.88
N ARG A 190 7.18 5.65 2.94
CA ARG A 190 7.72 4.68 3.91
C ARG A 190 7.97 3.32 3.28
N VAL A 191 7.06 2.87 2.44
CA VAL A 191 7.14 1.56 1.77
C VAL A 191 8.19 1.58 0.65
N ALA A 192 8.37 2.71 -0.03
CA ALA A 192 9.33 2.86 -1.12
C ALA A 192 10.78 2.99 -0.65
N ARG A 193 11.02 3.25 0.63
CA ARG A 193 12.39 3.33 1.17
C ARG A 193 13.07 1.98 1.12
N PRO A 194 14.30 1.90 0.61
CA PRO A 194 15.08 0.68 0.66
C PRO A 194 15.26 0.19 2.11
N ILE A 195 15.10 -1.10 2.31
CA ILE A 195 15.42 -1.77 3.58
C ILE A 195 16.81 -2.32 3.46
N ASP A 196 17.69 -1.88 4.31
CA ASP A 196 19.09 -2.31 4.35
C ASP A 196 19.20 -3.77 4.82
N LEU A 197 19.95 -4.59 4.06
CA LEU A 197 20.17 -5.98 4.33
C LEU A 197 21.66 -6.22 4.61
N PRO A 198 22.09 -6.26 5.87
CA PRO A 198 23.48 -6.59 6.20
C PRO A 198 23.75 -8.07 5.92
N LEU A 199 24.66 -8.35 4.99
CA LEU A 199 25.02 -9.70 4.55
C LEU A 199 26.52 -9.94 4.78
N GLY A 200 26.97 -9.86 6.05
CA GLY A 200 28.39 -9.94 6.41
C GLY A 200 29.16 -8.74 5.86
N ASP A 201 30.16 -9.00 4.99
CA ASP A 201 30.94 -7.95 4.35
C ASP A 201 30.26 -7.37 3.09
N ALA A 202 29.14 -7.95 2.67
CA ALA A 202 28.30 -7.44 1.58
C ALA A 202 27.08 -6.67 2.12
N HIS A 203 26.61 -5.69 1.35
CA HIS A 203 25.41 -4.93 1.65
C HIS A 203 24.40 -5.06 0.51
N GLY A 204 23.20 -5.51 0.85
CA GLY A 204 22.08 -5.55 -0.07
C GLY A 204 20.95 -4.63 0.35
N CYS A 205 20.00 -4.41 -0.54
CA CYS A 205 18.77 -3.69 -0.23
C CYS A 205 17.56 -4.48 -0.73
N ALA A 206 16.52 -4.54 0.10
CA ALA A 206 15.19 -4.91 -0.33
C ALA A 206 14.40 -3.63 -0.68
N MET A 207 13.77 -3.63 -1.83
CA MET A 207 12.96 -2.52 -2.32
C MET A 207 11.57 -3.01 -2.65
N LEU A 208 10.57 -2.16 -2.41
CA LEU A 208 9.20 -2.41 -2.80
C LEU A 208 8.71 -1.27 -3.71
N LYS A 209 8.61 -1.55 -5.00
CA LYS A 209 8.08 -0.58 -5.97
C LYS A 209 6.56 -0.74 -6.06
N VAL A 210 5.82 0.32 -5.76
CA VAL A 210 4.36 0.38 -6.01
C VAL A 210 4.14 0.84 -7.44
N LEU A 211 3.55 -0.01 -8.27
CA LEU A 211 3.31 0.24 -9.69
C LEU A 211 1.92 0.79 -9.96
N GLY A 212 0.95 0.52 -9.08
CA GLY A 212 -0.43 0.95 -9.23
C GLY A 212 -1.24 0.71 -7.98
N VAL A 213 -2.40 1.36 -7.92
CA VAL A 213 -3.41 1.14 -6.89
C VAL A 213 -4.76 0.96 -7.57
N GLU A 214 -5.43 -0.14 -7.29
CA GLU A 214 -6.79 -0.41 -7.75
C GLU A 214 -7.75 -0.32 -6.57
N ALA A 215 -8.95 0.20 -6.80
CA ALA A 215 -10.00 0.26 -5.79
C ALA A 215 -11.23 -0.52 -6.25
N GLY A 216 -11.67 -1.44 -5.44
CA GLY A 216 -12.90 -2.18 -5.61
C GLY A 216 -14.17 -1.33 -5.40
N PRO A 217 -15.36 -1.92 -5.47
CA PRO A 217 -16.61 -1.27 -5.14
C PRO A 217 -16.61 -0.73 -3.71
N THR A 218 -17.35 0.35 -3.48
CA THR A 218 -17.60 0.85 -2.14
C THR A 218 -18.73 0.05 -1.49
N VAL A 219 -18.52 -0.39 -0.26
CA VAL A 219 -19.56 -1.03 0.58
C VAL A 219 -19.89 -0.09 1.73
N LEU A 220 -21.18 0.13 1.96
CA LEU A 220 -21.70 0.95 3.05
C LEU A 220 -22.55 0.05 3.95
N ALA A 221 -21.95 -0.42 5.03
CA ALA A 221 -22.64 -1.22 6.07
C ALA A 221 -22.71 -0.41 7.37
N ASP A 222 -21.81 -0.65 8.32
CA ASP A 222 -21.69 0.11 9.56
C ASP A 222 -20.68 1.27 9.42
N GLY A 223 -20.21 1.49 8.23
CA GLY A 223 -19.22 2.49 7.85
C GLY A 223 -19.05 2.53 6.34
N PHE A 224 -18.02 3.23 5.92
CA PHE A 224 -17.52 3.21 4.55
C PHE A 224 -16.40 2.17 4.47
N GLU A 225 -16.61 1.15 3.66
CA GLU A 225 -15.65 0.07 3.45
C GLU A 225 -15.23 0.05 1.97
N LYS A 226 -13.94 -0.12 1.74
CA LYS A 226 -13.38 -0.18 0.40
C LYS A 226 -12.14 -1.07 0.37
N ASP A 227 -12.13 -2.03 -0.53
CA ASP A 227 -10.95 -2.81 -0.80
C ASP A 227 -10.04 -2.07 -1.78
N LEU A 228 -8.76 -2.03 -1.45
CA LEU A 228 -7.70 -1.46 -2.27
C LEU A 228 -6.69 -2.57 -2.60
N ALA A 229 -6.31 -2.71 -3.86
CA ALA A 229 -5.23 -3.59 -4.28
C ALA A 229 -4.00 -2.77 -4.64
N LEU A 230 -2.89 -3.03 -3.96
CA LEU A 230 -1.58 -2.51 -4.34
C LEU A 230 -0.95 -3.44 -5.37
N ILE A 231 -0.55 -2.90 -6.50
CA ILE A 231 0.25 -3.59 -7.50
C ILE A 231 1.70 -3.32 -7.18
N ILE A 232 2.41 -4.35 -6.73
CA ILE A 232 3.77 -4.22 -6.19
C ILE A 232 4.77 -5.08 -6.96
N ALA A 233 6.00 -4.58 -7.09
CA ALA A 233 7.16 -5.30 -7.59
C ALA A 233 8.27 -5.20 -6.53
N PRO A 234 8.39 -6.21 -5.65
CA PRO A 234 9.49 -6.27 -4.70
C PRO A 234 10.76 -6.75 -5.40
N SER A 235 11.93 -6.31 -4.95
CA SER A 235 13.23 -6.77 -5.45
C SER A 235 14.29 -6.69 -4.36
N ILE A 236 15.30 -7.55 -4.48
CA ILE A 236 16.53 -7.47 -3.68
C ILE A 236 17.70 -7.24 -4.63
N THR A 237 18.55 -6.28 -4.32
CA THR A 237 19.80 -6.01 -5.08
C THR A 237 21.02 -6.09 -4.17
N ILE A 238 22.06 -6.74 -4.62
CA ILE A 238 23.35 -6.90 -3.93
C ILE A 238 24.49 -6.59 -4.95
N PRO A 239 25.24 -5.48 -4.79
CA PRO A 239 25.11 -4.48 -3.73
C PRO A 239 23.82 -3.68 -3.84
N CYS A 240 23.53 -2.90 -2.78
CA CYS A 240 22.44 -1.95 -2.81
C CYS A 240 22.59 -1.01 -4.00
N ALA A 241 21.67 -1.03 -4.94
CA ALA A 241 21.65 -0.08 -6.03
C ALA A 241 21.15 1.27 -5.53
N GLU A 242 21.75 2.37 -6.00
CA GLU A 242 21.16 3.69 -5.83
C GLU A 242 19.83 3.72 -6.60
N ALA A 243 18.73 3.52 -5.88
CA ALA A 243 17.41 3.56 -6.47
C ALA A 243 16.84 4.96 -6.35
N GLU A 244 16.38 5.51 -7.47
CA GLU A 244 15.51 6.67 -7.41
C GLU A 244 14.20 6.27 -6.73
N ILE A 245 13.97 6.78 -5.51
CA ILE A 245 12.72 6.59 -4.80
C ILE A 245 11.65 7.39 -5.53
N SER A 246 10.74 6.71 -6.21
CA SER A 246 9.60 7.40 -6.80
C SER A 246 8.68 7.90 -5.68
N THR A 247 8.61 9.20 -5.51
CA THR A 247 7.69 9.87 -4.57
C THR A 247 6.31 10.10 -5.19
N THR A 248 6.17 9.84 -6.50
CA THR A 248 4.92 10.04 -7.22
C THR A 248 3.98 8.88 -6.97
N LEU A 249 2.83 9.18 -6.38
CA LEU A 249 1.75 8.21 -6.23
C LEU A 249 1.18 7.84 -7.61
N PRO A 250 1.03 6.55 -7.92
CA PRO A 250 0.29 6.15 -9.11
C PRO A 250 -1.18 6.54 -8.98
N PRO A 251 -1.88 6.85 -10.08
CA PRO A 251 -3.30 7.17 -10.03
C PRO A 251 -4.11 5.95 -9.55
N LEU A 252 -5.20 6.23 -8.80
CA LEU A 252 -6.13 5.20 -8.36
C LEU A 252 -7.01 4.76 -9.54
N ALA A 253 -7.01 3.47 -9.84
CA ALA A 253 -7.90 2.87 -10.82
C ALA A 253 -9.12 2.25 -10.13
N ASN A 254 -10.34 2.73 -10.44
CA ASN A 254 -11.55 2.07 -9.95
C ASN A 254 -11.87 0.86 -10.83
N VAL A 255 -12.02 -0.30 -10.20
CA VAL A 255 -12.30 -1.59 -10.87
C VAL A 255 -13.59 -2.20 -10.33
N ALA A 256 -14.28 -2.97 -11.17
CA ALA A 256 -15.53 -3.61 -10.78
C ALA A 256 -15.33 -4.72 -9.75
N THR A 257 -14.20 -5.41 -9.80
CA THR A 257 -13.86 -6.52 -8.90
C THR A 257 -12.37 -6.53 -8.62
N LEU A 258 -12.01 -6.91 -7.40
CA LEU A 258 -10.63 -7.22 -7.04
C LEU A 258 -10.41 -8.73 -6.92
N PRO A 259 -9.19 -9.22 -7.13
CA PRO A 259 -8.89 -10.63 -6.93
C PRO A 259 -9.15 -11.02 -5.47
N SER A 260 -9.74 -12.19 -5.28
CA SER A 260 -9.99 -12.80 -3.98
C SER A 260 -9.18 -14.08 -3.82
N GLY A 261 -8.76 -14.39 -2.60
CA GLY A 261 -8.01 -15.61 -2.30
C GLY A 261 -6.52 -15.37 -2.04
N PRO A 262 -5.71 -16.43 -2.01
CA PRO A 262 -4.29 -16.31 -1.73
C PRO A 262 -3.56 -15.53 -2.83
N PHE A 263 -2.60 -14.72 -2.44
CA PHE A 263 -1.73 -13.99 -3.36
C PHE A 263 -0.32 -14.60 -3.39
N THR A 264 0.36 -14.46 -4.52
CA THR A 264 1.74 -14.88 -4.69
C THR A 264 2.60 -13.65 -4.90
N VAL A 265 3.70 -13.56 -4.15
CA VAL A 265 4.70 -12.51 -4.32
C VAL A 265 5.98 -13.15 -4.81
N SER A 266 6.39 -12.81 -6.02
CA SER A 266 7.71 -13.19 -6.55
C SER A 266 8.73 -12.17 -6.11
N LEU A 267 9.82 -12.63 -5.49
CA LEU A 267 10.90 -11.79 -5.01
C LEU A 267 12.17 -12.06 -5.82
N PRO A 268 12.44 -11.30 -6.89
CA PRO A 268 13.68 -11.44 -7.63
C PRO A 268 14.87 -10.94 -6.79
N ILE A 269 15.97 -11.66 -6.87
CA ILE A 269 17.23 -11.31 -6.23
C ILE A 269 18.26 -11.10 -7.32
N ALA A 270 18.75 -9.88 -7.47
CA ALA A 270 19.84 -9.54 -8.35
C ALA A 270 21.11 -9.31 -7.52
N ALA A 271 22.12 -10.13 -7.73
CA ALA A 271 23.38 -10.04 -7.02
C ALA A 271 24.56 -10.02 -7.99
N ARG A 272 25.52 -9.15 -7.75
CA ARG A 272 26.81 -9.23 -8.44
C ARG A 272 27.59 -10.44 -7.88
N TYR A 273 28.31 -11.13 -8.73
CA TYR A 273 29.01 -12.36 -8.35
C TYR A 273 30.08 -12.12 -7.27
N ASP A 274 30.79 -10.99 -7.32
CA ASP A 274 31.77 -10.59 -6.32
C ASP A 274 31.12 -10.32 -4.96
N GLU A 275 29.94 -9.69 -4.94
CA GLU A 275 29.17 -9.48 -3.71
C GLU A 275 28.58 -10.78 -3.16
N LEU A 276 28.17 -11.69 -4.04
CA LEU A 276 27.71 -13.00 -3.62
C LEU A 276 28.85 -13.81 -2.97
N ALA A 277 30.04 -13.73 -3.54
CA ALA A 277 31.24 -14.31 -2.93
C ALA A 277 31.56 -13.71 -1.55
N ARG A 278 31.42 -12.39 -1.38
CA ARG A 278 31.56 -11.73 -0.07
C ARG A 278 30.48 -12.17 0.93
N ALA A 279 29.23 -12.25 0.50
CA ALA A 279 28.15 -12.72 1.37
C ALA A 279 28.40 -14.15 1.88
N MET A 280 29.03 -15.00 1.08
CA MET A 280 29.40 -16.35 1.51
C MET A 280 30.40 -16.37 2.67
N THR A 281 31.21 -15.33 2.83
CA THR A 281 32.16 -15.22 3.95
C THR A 281 31.50 -15.08 5.31
N MET A 282 30.18 -14.79 5.37
CA MET A 282 29.41 -14.81 6.64
C MET A 282 29.49 -16.15 7.36
N ALA A 283 29.63 -17.24 6.63
CA ALA A 283 29.76 -18.57 7.20
C ALA A 283 31.21 -18.89 7.65
N PHE A 284 32.15 -17.97 7.41
CA PHE A 284 33.57 -18.18 7.65
C PHE A 284 33.95 -17.61 9.03
N THR A 285 34.79 -18.32 9.73
CA THR A 285 35.42 -17.83 10.96
C THR A 285 36.87 -17.47 10.63
N ASP A 286 37.28 -16.24 10.90
CA ASP A 286 38.61 -15.70 10.54
C ASP A 286 38.97 -15.93 9.06
N GLY A 287 37.99 -15.73 8.16
CA GLY A 287 38.15 -15.91 6.71
C GLY A 287 38.22 -17.37 6.26
N LYS A 288 37.90 -18.33 7.14
CA LYS A 288 37.98 -19.77 6.90
C LYS A 288 36.67 -20.46 7.21
N LEU A 289 36.26 -21.37 6.34
CA LEU A 289 35.17 -22.32 6.61
C LEU A 289 35.78 -23.70 6.83
N TYR A 290 35.75 -24.13 8.06
CA TYR A 290 36.32 -25.45 8.47
C TYR A 290 35.39 -26.57 8.04
N PHE A 291 36.00 -27.67 7.54
CA PHE A 291 35.27 -28.89 7.27
C PHE A 291 34.81 -29.53 8.61
N ALA A 292 33.94 -30.54 8.51
CA ALA A 292 33.34 -31.17 9.66
C ALA A 292 34.40 -31.67 10.69
N LYS A 293 33.96 -32.06 11.90
CA LYS A 293 34.80 -32.48 13.04
C LYS A 293 35.90 -33.51 12.71
N ASP A 294 35.67 -34.31 11.66
CA ASP A 294 36.63 -35.34 11.22
C ASP A 294 37.86 -34.76 10.50
N PHE A 295 37.77 -33.50 10.04
CA PHE A 295 38.86 -32.81 9.33
C PHE A 295 39.11 -31.41 9.92
N PRO A 296 39.51 -31.32 11.19
CA PRO A 296 39.55 -30.04 11.92
C PRO A 296 40.63 -29.06 11.46
N LYS A 297 41.55 -29.50 10.60
CA LYS A 297 42.65 -28.69 10.05
C LYS A 297 42.42 -28.34 8.58
N LEU A 298 41.41 -28.91 7.93
CA LEU A 298 41.07 -28.64 6.55
C LEU A 298 40.02 -27.55 6.50
N TYR A 299 40.23 -26.55 5.69
CA TYR A 299 39.33 -25.42 5.56
C TYR A 299 39.25 -24.94 4.11
N MET A 300 38.15 -24.27 3.82
CA MET A 300 37.94 -23.54 2.58
C MET A 300 38.14 -22.04 2.82
N GLU A 301 38.72 -21.37 1.85
CA GLU A 301 38.94 -19.93 1.85
C GLU A 301 38.75 -19.36 0.45
N LYS A 302 38.65 -18.03 0.34
CA LYS A 302 38.62 -17.30 -0.92
C LYS A 302 37.54 -17.81 -1.89
N PRO A 303 36.28 -17.74 -1.51
CA PRO A 303 35.20 -18.11 -2.43
C PRO A 303 35.19 -17.19 -3.64
N GLU A 304 35.14 -17.77 -4.85
CA GLU A 304 34.89 -17.05 -6.09
C GLU A 304 33.58 -17.56 -6.69
N VAL A 305 32.73 -16.64 -7.15
CA VAL A 305 31.47 -16.98 -7.79
C VAL A 305 31.43 -16.35 -9.18
N TYR A 306 31.01 -17.13 -10.18
CA TYR A 306 30.85 -16.63 -11.55
C TYR A 306 29.81 -17.46 -12.31
N ALA A 307 29.30 -16.91 -13.43
CA ALA A 307 28.39 -17.60 -14.32
C ALA A 307 29.14 -18.40 -15.38
N ALA A 308 28.65 -19.59 -15.68
CA ALA A 308 29.01 -20.37 -16.86
C ALA A 308 27.74 -20.81 -17.55
N LYS A 309 27.29 -20.04 -18.54
CA LYS A 309 25.95 -20.14 -19.17
C LYS A 309 24.85 -20.07 -18.09
N ASP A 310 24.02 -21.10 -17.99
CA ASP A 310 22.89 -21.19 -17.05
C ASP A 310 23.29 -21.74 -15.68
N GLN A 311 24.58 -21.85 -15.39
CA GLN A 311 25.09 -22.40 -14.14
C GLN A 311 25.83 -21.36 -13.34
N LEU A 312 25.61 -21.39 -12.02
CA LEU A 312 26.40 -20.65 -11.05
C LEU A 312 27.56 -21.55 -10.63
N VAL A 313 28.79 -21.09 -10.87
CA VAL A 313 30.02 -21.82 -10.51
C VAL A 313 30.58 -21.22 -9.23
N LEU A 314 30.76 -22.07 -8.23
CA LEU A 314 31.43 -21.75 -6.98
C LEU A 314 32.82 -22.39 -7.00
N LYS A 315 33.86 -21.56 -6.98
CA LYS A 315 35.23 -21.96 -6.82
C LYS A 315 35.66 -21.71 -5.37
N LEU A 316 36.23 -22.74 -4.74
CA LEU A 316 36.72 -22.67 -3.39
C LEU A 316 38.17 -23.09 -3.37
N HIS A 317 38.98 -22.36 -2.62
CA HIS A 317 40.36 -22.79 -2.32
C HIS A 317 40.35 -23.65 -1.05
N ILE A 318 40.82 -24.88 -1.17
CA ILE A 318 40.92 -25.79 -0.05
C ILE A 318 42.36 -25.76 0.47
N ALA A 319 42.53 -25.50 1.76
CA ALA A 319 43.83 -25.39 2.40
C ALA A 319 43.89 -26.19 3.72
N GLY A 320 45.08 -26.49 4.12
CA GLY A 320 45.36 -27.27 5.35
C GLY A 320 46.41 -28.34 5.11
N PRO A 321 46.68 -29.20 6.08
CA PRO A 321 47.65 -30.33 5.98
C PRO A 321 47.06 -31.46 5.13
N ILE A 322 46.95 -31.19 3.82
CA ILE A 322 46.28 -32.06 2.83
C ILE A 322 46.98 -33.40 2.73
N ASP A 323 48.32 -33.43 2.87
CA ASP A 323 49.13 -34.61 2.81
C ASP A 323 48.72 -35.69 3.83
N LYS A 324 48.18 -35.30 4.98
CA LYS A 324 47.70 -36.23 6.02
C LYS A 324 46.41 -36.95 5.64
N TYR A 325 45.71 -36.43 4.67
CA TYR A 325 44.42 -36.97 4.22
C TYR A 325 44.52 -37.64 2.85
N GLY A 326 45.75 -37.77 2.29
CA GLY A 326 45.99 -38.41 1.01
C GLY A 326 45.47 -37.63 -0.20
N ILE A 327 45.21 -36.32 -0.01
CA ILE A 327 44.81 -35.41 -1.08
C ILE A 327 46.08 -34.73 -1.57
N ASN A 328 46.62 -35.11 -2.70
CA ASN A 328 47.71 -34.42 -3.37
C ASN A 328 47.13 -33.25 -4.18
N THR A 329 47.58 -32.05 -3.93
CA THR A 329 47.22 -30.83 -4.66
C THR A 329 48.22 -30.56 -5.78
#